data_33eb8dbe14295af3ad56585780a6b9f2
#
_entry.id   33eb8dbe14295af3ad56585780a6b9f2
#
_cell.length_a   1.000
_cell.length_b   1.000
_cell.length_c   1.000
_cell.angle_alpha   90.00
_cell.angle_beta   90.00
_cell.angle_gamma   90.00
#
_symmetry.space_group_name_H-M   'P 1'
#
loop_
_entity.id
_entity.type
_entity.pdbx_description
1 polymer ?
#
loop_
_entity_poly.entity_id
_entity_poly.type
_entity_poly.pdbx_seq_one_letter_code
_entity_poly.pdbx_strand_id
1 'polypeptide(L)'
;MMSILLMILGVTIITLSVLVNQITKNTFTKNNPNLDVVVGAKGSPLQLVLSSIHHIDIPTGNISYKNAKKIMKHPAIKFGVPISLGDNFQNYRIVGTDKKFLKLYDAELEIGSMWEKPMQSVIGSNVANFTKLKIDKFFVGSHGLIDTGDIHSEQPYKVVGILKKTGTILDNLIITSLDSVWNLHSNQNDIFKNSDSLEITALLLKYKNKTSVFSFPRLINKNTSMQAASPNLEISKLFKLTG
;
A
#
# COMPACT_ATOMS: atom_id res chain seq x y z
N MET A 1 3.47 -39.20 -34.31
CA MET A 1 4.35 -38.21 -33.63
C MET A 1 3.66 -36.86 -33.43
N MET A 2 3.05 -36.23 -34.42
CA MET A 2 2.42 -34.90 -34.28
C MET A 2 1.30 -34.85 -33.22
N SER A 3 0.43 -35.88 -33.14
CA SER A 3 -0.65 -35.95 -32.14
C SER A 3 -0.17 -36.01 -30.69
N ILE A 4 0.96 -36.71 -30.46
CA ILE A 4 1.55 -36.82 -29.12
C ILE A 4 2.14 -35.44 -28.72
N LEU A 5 2.78 -34.76 -29.64
CA LEU A 5 3.37 -33.42 -29.41
C LEU A 5 2.29 -32.38 -29.10
N LEU A 6 1.17 -32.42 -29.81
CA LEU A 6 0.02 -31.57 -29.52
C LEU A 6 -0.62 -31.87 -28.17
N MET A 7 -0.71 -33.14 -27.79
CA MET A 7 -1.23 -33.56 -26.48
C MET A 7 -0.33 -33.07 -25.34
N ILE A 8 0.99 -33.22 -25.48
CA ILE A 8 1.96 -32.72 -24.49
C ILE A 8 1.83 -31.20 -24.37
N LEU A 9 1.77 -30.47 -25.50
CA LEU A 9 1.60 -29.02 -25.49
C LEU A 9 0.31 -28.61 -24.78
N GLY A 10 -0.82 -29.28 -25.07
CA GLY A 10 -2.10 -28.99 -24.42
C GLY A 10 -2.06 -29.20 -22.90
N VAL A 11 -1.53 -30.33 -22.45
CA VAL A 11 -1.37 -30.63 -21.01
C VAL A 11 -0.46 -29.60 -20.33
N THR A 12 0.65 -29.23 -20.99
CA THR A 12 1.58 -28.25 -20.46
C THR A 12 0.92 -26.87 -20.27
N ILE A 13 0.15 -26.40 -21.26
CA ILE A 13 -0.56 -25.12 -21.18
C ILE A 13 -1.59 -25.13 -20.03
N ILE A 14 -2.38 -26.19 -19.93
CA ILE A 14 -3.37 -26.33 -18.85
C ILE A 14 -2.69 -26.33 -17.47
N THR A 15 -1.64 -27.13 -17.31
CA THR A 15 -0.90 -27.22 -16.03
C THR A 15 -0.28 -25.87 -15.65
N LEU A 16 0.32 -25.17 -16.62
CA LEU A 16 0.91 -23.85 -16.40
C LEU A 16 -0.17 -22.82 -16.00
N SER A 17 -1.32 -22.84 -16.67
CA SER A 17 -2.45 -21.95 -16.36
C SER A 17 -2.96 -22.17 -14.93
N VAL A 18 -3.13 -23.42 -14.52
CA VAL A 18 -3.55 -23.77 -13.15
C VAL A 18 -2.52 -23.30 -12.11
N LEU A 19 -1.23 -23.55 -12.36
CA LEU A 19 -0.14 -23.10 -11.48
C LEU A 19 -0.11 -21.58 -11.33
N VAL A 20 -0.18 -20.83 -12.43
CA VAL A 20 -0.21 -19.36 -12.41
C VAL A 20 -1.40 -18.86 -11.60
N ASN A 21 -2.60 -19.41 -11.83
CA ASN A 21 -3.79 -19.02 -11.07
C ASN A 21 -3.62 -19.30 -9.56
N GLN A 22 -3.08 -20.46 -9.20
CA GLN A 22 -2.85 -20.82 -7.79
C GLN A 22 -1.81 -19.94 -7.11
N ILE A 23 -0.68 -19.65 -7.78
CA ILE A 23 0.37 -18.75 -7.27
C ILE A 23 -0.22 -17.35 -7.07
N THR A 24 -0.99 -16.85 -8.04
CA THR A 24 -1.62 -15.54 -7.97
C THR A 24 -2.59 -15.46 -6.77
N LYS A 25 -3.49 -16.42 -6.64
CA LYS A 25 -4.41 -16.49 -5.48
C LYS A 25 -3.67 -16.49 -4.13
N ASN A 26 -2.64 -17.31 -4.02
CA ASN A 26 -1.83 -17.40 -2.79
C ASN A 26 -1.14 -16.07 -2.47
N THR A 27 -0.58 -15.39 -3.47
CA THR A 27 0.08 -14.08 -3.32
C THR A 27 -0.90 -13.03 -2.83
N PHE A 28 -2.09 -12.92 -3.44
CA PHE A 28 -3.11 -11.96 -3.01
C PHE A 28 -3.64 -12.27 -1.61
N THR A 29 -3.84 -13.52 -1.27
CA THR A 29 -4.31 -13.93 0.06
C THR A 29 -3.26 -13.62 1.14
N LYS A 30 -1.99 -13.91 0.86
CA LYS A 30 -0.89 -13.69 1.80
C LYS A 30 -0.61 -12.20 2.04
N ASN A 31 -0.80 -11.38 1.02
CA ASN A 31 -0.62 -9.93 1.10
C ASN A 31 -1.85 -9.20 1.66
N ASN A 32 -2.91 -9.91 2.04
CA ASN A 32 -4.09 -9.27 2.61
C ASN A 32 -3.87 -8.97 4.10
N PRO A 33 -3.69 -7.71 4.48
CA PRO A 33 -3.49 -7.33 5.87
C PRO A 33 -4.76 -7.53 6.69
N ASN A 34 -4.64 -7.55 8.01
CA ASN A 34 -5.78 -7.71 8.92
C ASN A 34 -6.65 -6.43 8.99
N LEU A 35 -7.32 -6.13 7.88
CA LEU A 35 -8.25 -5.00 7.74
C LEU A 35 -9.53 -5.41 7.02
N ASP A 36 -10.56 -4.58 7.09
CA ASP A 36 -11.90 -4.90 6.57
C ASP A 36 -12.31 -4.03 5.39
N VAL A 37 -11.84 -2.78 5.32
CA VAL A 37 -12.22 -1.81 4.27
C VAL A 37 -11.11 -0.81 4.01
N VAL A 38 -10.99 -0.40 2.76
CA VAL A 38 -10.15 0.71 2.32
C VAL A 38 -11.05 1.87 1.89
N VAL A 39 -10.68 3.09 2.27
CA VAL A 39 -11.36 4.32 1.85
C VAL A 39 -10.34 5.19 1.12
N GLY A 40 -10.70 5.68 -0.06
CA GLY A 40 -9.85 6.55 -0.88
C GLY A 40 -10.68 7.46 -1.79
N ALA A 41 -10.06 8.05 -2.80
CA ALA A 41 -10.76 8.85 -3.80
C ALA A 41 -11.74 8.00 -4.60
N LYS A 42 -12.81 8.62 -5.10
CA LYS A 42 -13.78 7.94 -5.97
C LYS A 42 -13.12 7.44 -7.25
N GLY A 43 -13.47 6.21 -7.63
CA GLY A 43 -12.95 5.54 -8.81
C GLY A 43 -13.32 4.07 -8.83
N SER A 44 -12.45 3.22 -9.39
CA SER A 44 -12.63 1.78 -9.35
C SER A 44 -12.34 1.22 -7.96
N PRO A 45 -13.29 0.50 -7.31
CA PRO A 45 -13.05 -0.16 -6.03
C PRO A 45 -11.88 -1.16 -6.09
N LEU A 46 -11.76 -1.89 -7.19
CA LEU A 46 -10.65 -2.82 -7.40
C LEU A 46 -9.31 -2.09 -7.49
N GLN A 47 -9.22 -1.01 -8.26
CA GLN A 47 -8.01 -0.20 -8.38
C GLN A 47 -7.59 0.39 -7.03
N LEU A 48 -8.57 0.87 -6.23
CA LEU A 48 -8.31 1.35 -4.87
C LEU A 48 -7.68 0.27 -3.99
N VAL A 49 -8.19 -0.97 -4.05
CA VAL A 49 -7.63 -2.11 -3.30
C VAL A 49 -6.23 -2.49 -3.81
N LEU A 50 -6.06 -2.60 -5.14
CA LEU A 50 -4.79 -2.98 -5.74
C LEU A 50 -3.68 -1.97 -5.41
N SER A 51 -3.96 -0.68 -5.53
CA SER A 51 -2.97 0.37 -5.26
C SER A 51 -2.64 0.50 -3.76
N SER A 52 -3.65 0.37 -2.88
CA SER A 52 -3.49 0.67 -1.45
C SER A 52 -3.02 -0.51 -0.59
N ILE A 53 -3.27 -1.74 -1.00
CA ILE A 53 -2.92 -2.95 -0.24
C ILE A 53 -1.81 -3.74 -0.93
N HIS A 54 -1.97 -3.95 -2.23
CA HIS A 54 -1.01 -4.74 -2.99
C HIS A 54 0.09 -3.88 -3.61
N HIS A 55 -0.06 -2.55 -3.51
CA HIS A 55 0.86 -1.56 -4.07
C HIS A 55 1.15 -1.75 -5.56
N ILE A 56 0.15 -2.29 -6.27
CA ILE A 56 0.13 -2.48 -7.72
C ILE A 56 -0.75 -1.37 -8.30
N ASP A 57 -0.35 -0.82 -9.47
CA ASP A 57 -1.09 0.21 -10.17
C ASP A 57 -1.07 1.61 -9.50
N ILE A 58 -1.62 2.58 -10.21
CA ILE A 58 -1.70 3.99 -9.81
C ILE A 58 -2.91 4.17 -8.88
N PRO A 59 -2.79 4.97 -7.80
CA PRO A 59 -3.93 5.31 -6.96
C PRO A 59 -5.05 6.03 -7.72
N THR A 60 -6.29 5.90 -7.23
CA THR A 60 -7.46 6.59 -7.80
C THR A 60 -7.47 8.10 -7.54
N GLY A 61 -6.53 8.60 -6.76
CA GLY A 61 -6.39 10.00 -6.33
C GLY A 61 -6.18 10.10 -4.83
N ASN A 62 -6.24 11.33 -4.30
CA ASN A 62 -6.06 11.61 -2.88
C ASN A 62 -7.37 12.04 -2.21
N ILE A 63 -7.42 11.90 -0.89
CA ILE A 63 -8.51 12.36 -0.02
C ILE A 63 -7.96 13.27 1.08
N SER A 64 -8.79 14.22 1.53
CA SER A 64 -8.42 15.10 2.64
C SER A 64 -8.11 14.30 3.91
N TYR A 65 -6.94 14.53 4.50
CA TYR A 65 -6.57 13.92 5.77
C TYR A 65 -7.47 14.33 6.93
N LYS A 66 -8.01 15.55 6.89
CA LYS A 66 -9.03 16.04 7.84
C LYS A 66 -10.28 15.16 7.81
N ASN A 67 -10.76 14.81 6.61
CA ASN A 67 -11.91 13.92 6.45
C ASN A 67 -11.58 12.49 6.86
N ALA A 68 -10.41 12.00 6.52
CA ALA A 68 -9.92 10.70 6.98
C ALA A 68 -9.87 10.59 8.51
N LYS A 69 -9.40 11.65 9.21
CA LYS A 69 -9.42 11.71 10.68
C LYS A 69 -10.85 11.64 11.26
N LYS A 70 -11.85 12.25 10.60
CA LYS A 70 -13.26 12.11 11.01
C LYS A 70 -13.75 10.66 10.87
N ILE A 71 -13.39 10.01 9.75
CA ILE A 71 -13.75 8.61 9.50
C ILE A 71 -13.12 7.68 10.55
N MET A 72 -11.86 7.88 10.91
CA MET A 72 -11.20 7.07 11.95
C MET A 72 -11.90 7.17 13.33
N LYS A 73 -12.56 8.29 13.60
CA LYS A 73 -13.32 8.51 14.83
C LYS A 73 -14.75 7.93 14.79
N HIS A 74 -15.20 7.40 13.64
CA HIS A 74 -16.54 6.85 13.50
C HIS A 74 -16.76 5.65 14.43
N PRO A 75 -17.94 5.53 15.11
CA PRO A 75 -18.19 4.45 16.08
C PRO A 75 -18.00 3.03 15.56
N ALA A 76 -18.23 2.81 14.27
CA ALA A 76 -18.02 1.51 13.62
C ALA A 76 -16.54 1.10 13.48
N ILE A 77 -15.60 2.04 13.61
CA ILE A 77 -14.17 1.82 13.35
C ILE A 77 -13.43 1.50 14.64
N LYS A 78 -12.66 0.42 14.62
CA LYS A 78 -11.76 0.01 15.71
C LYS A 78 -10.45 0.79 15.65
N PHE A 79 -9.85 0.84 14.47
CA PHE A 79 -8.67 1.66 14.18
C PHE A 79 -8.56 1.92 12.66
N GLY A 80 -7.80 2.93 12.30
CA GLY A 80 -7.47 3.28 10.93
C GLY A 80 -6.00 3.60 10.79
N VAL A 81 -5.44 3.27 9.62
CA VAL A 81 -4.05 3.54 9.24
C VAL A 81 -4.07 4.33 7.93
N PRO A 82 -3.65 5.58 7.93
CA PRO A 82 -3.54 6.38 6.72
C PRO A 82 -2.30 5.98 5.92
N ILE A 83 -2.40 6.00 4.59
CA ILE A 83 -1.27 5.81 3.68
C ILE A 83 -1.23 6.91 2.63
N SER A 84 -0.03 7.36 2.31
CA SER A 84 0.27 8.27 1.21
C SER A 84 1.28 7.61 0.27
N LEU A 85 0.96 7.63 -1.01
CA LEU A 85 1.74 6.99 -2.09
C LEU A 85 2.07 8.05 -3.13
N GLY A 86 3.21 7.93 -3.79
CA GLY A 86 3.58 8.86 -4.86
C GLY A 86 4.99 8.67 -5.36
N ASP A 87 5.88 8.23 -4.51
CA ASP A 87 7.29 8.12 -4.82
C ASP A 87 7.76 6.66 -4.85
N ASN A 88 8.88 6.46 -5.50
CA ASN A 88 9.60 5.19 -5.53
C ASN A 88 11.12 5.40 -5.43
N PHE A 89 11.84 4.34 -5.17
CA PHE A 89 13.29 4.24 -5.27
C PHE A 89 13.65 2.91 -5.91
N GLN A 90 14.29 2.93 -7.07
CA GLN A 90 14.65 1.72 -7.83
C GLN A 90 13.47 0.74 -7.98
N ASN A 91 12.31 1.23 -8.37
CA ASN A 91 11.04 0.49 -8.48
C ASN A 91 10.44 -0.03 -7.16
N TYR A 92 11.02 0.29 -6.02
CA TYR A 92 10.42 0.03 -4.71
C TYR A 92 9.59 1.21 -4.26
N ARG A 93 8.31 0.97 -3.99
CA ARG A 93 7.37 2.03 -3.61
C ARG A 93 7.69 2.58 -2.22
N ILE A 94 7.67 3.91 -2.10
CA ILE A 94 7.76 4.62 -0.82
C ILE A 94 6.34 4.83 -0.30
N VAL A 95 6.09 4.41 0.94
CA VAL A 95 4.78 4.48 1.61
C VAL A 95 4.90 5.35 2.84
N GLY A 96 4.29 6.54 2.79
CA GLY A 96 4.10 7.39 3.96
C GLY A 96 2.93 6.88 4.81
N THR A 97 3.15 6.65 6.11
CA THR A 97 2.13 6.07 6.98
C THR A 97 2.41 6.31 8.47
N ASP A 98 1.61 5.71 9.35
CA ASP A 98 1.89 5.68 10.79
C ASP A 98 2.51 4.33 11.23
N LYS A 99 3.06 4.31 12.44
CA LYS A 99 3.74 3.11 13.00
C LYS A 99 2.80 1.89 13.15
N LYS A 100 1.48 2.09 13.09
CA LYS A 100 0.49 1.00 13.17
C LYS A 100 0.43 0.18 11.88
N PHE A 101 0.95 0.72 10.76
CA PHE A 101 0.98 0.02 9.49
C PHE A 101 1.69 -1.33 9.59
N LEU A 102 2.83 -1.41 10.27
CA LEU A 102 3.56 -2.66 10.47
C LEU A 102 2.76 -3.71 11.26
N LYS A 103 1.92 -3.25 12.20
CA LYS A 103 1.05 -4.14 12.99
C LYS A 103 -0.05 -4.80 12.17
N LEU A 104 -0.42 -4.23 11.00
CA LEU A 104 -1.38 -4.87 10.09
C LEU A 104 -0.86 -6.19 9.50
N TYR A 105 0.46 -6.34 9.46
CA TYR A 105 1.17 -7.48 8.87
C TYR A 105 1.97 -8.29 9.91
N ASP A 106 1.81 -7.98 11.20
CA ASP A 106 2.59 -8.56 12.30
C ASP A 106 4.10 -8.50 12.04
N ALA A 107 4.56 -7.39 11.43
CA ALA A 107 5.94 -7.22 10.99
C ALA A 107 6.82 -6.68 12.13
N GLU A 108 8.04 -7.20 12.22
CA GLU A 108 9.06 -6.82 13.19
C GLU A 108 10.32 -6.28 12.50
N LEU A 109 11.07 -5.47 13.23
CA LEU A 109 12.41 -5.06 12.81
C LEU A 109 13.41 -6.22 12.98
N GLU A 110 14.30 -6.38 12.01
CA GLU A 110 15.49 -7.22 12.13
C GLU A 110 16.62 -6.45 12.82
N ILE A 111 16.84 -5.22 12.34
CA ILE A 111 17.87 -4.31 12.92
C ILE A 111 17.38 -2.86 12.86
N GLY A 112 17.94 -2.01 13.71
CA GLY A 112 17.67 -0.58 13.77
C GLY A 112 16.45 -0.23 14.60
N SER A 113 15.79 0.86 14.24
CA SER A 113 14.63 1.42 14.94
C SER A 113 13.55 1.91 13.99
N MET A 114 12.37 2.19 14.54
CA MET A 114 11.32 2.92 13.82
C MET A 114 11.72 4.38 13.65
N TRP A 115 11.19 5.01 12.60
CA TRP A 115 11.40 6.45 12.41
C TRP A 115 10.84 7.27 13.57
N GLU A 116 11.57 8.32 13.93
CA GLU A 116 11.19 9.31 14.95
C GLU A 116 10.99 10.71 14.34
N LYS A 117 11.65 10.97 13.22
CA LYS A 117 11.65 12.26 12.51
C LYS A 117 11.23 12.04 11.04
N PRO A 118 10.72 13.09 10.37
CA PRO A 118 10.55 13.07 8.93
C PRO A 118 11.85 12.70 8.21
N MET A 119 11.73 12.17 6.99
CA MET A 119 12.83 11.70 6.14
C MET A 119 13.64 10.52 6.69
N GLN A 120 13.17 9.88 7.78
CA GLN A 120 13.65 8.57 8.21
C GLN A 120 12.76 7.47 7.64
N SER A 121 13.37 6.36 7.23
CA SER A 121 12.66 5.23 6.62
C SER A 121 13.07 3.89 7.21
N VAL A 122 12.10 2.96 7.22
CA VAL A 122 12.30 1.54 7.46
C VAL A 122 12.11 0.83 6.12
N ILE A 123 13.03 -0.07 5.76
CA ILE A 123 13.00 -0.76 4.48
C ILE A 123 12.70 -2.25 4.65
N GLY A 124 11.99 -2.82 3.68
CA GLY A 124 11.71 -4.25 3.63
C GLY A 124 12.98 -5.08 3.35
N SER A 125 12.93 -6.36 3.69
CA SER A 125 14.08 -7.27 3.56
C SER A 125 14.58 -7.40 2.12
N ASN A 126 13.68 -7.45 1.12
CA ASN A 126 14.08 -7.51 -0.28
C ASN A 126 14.69 -6.18 -0.75
N VAL A 127 14.13 -5.03 -0.30
CA VAL A 127 14.72 -3.72 -0.59
C VAL A 127 16.17 -3.68 -0.12
N ALA A 128 16.44 -4.04 1.14
CA ALA A 128 17.80 -4.06 1.69
C ALA A 128 18.73 -4.99 0.88
N ASN A 129 18.25 -6.17 0.52
CA ASN A 129 19.05 -7.18 -0.19
C ASN A 129 19.41 -6.76 -1.63
N PHE A 130 18.46 -6.19 -2.38
CA PHE A 130 18.65 -5.85 -3.79
C PHE A 130 19.31 -4.50 -3.99
N THR A 131 18.93 -3.48 -3.21
CA THR A 131 19.52 -2.13 -3.31
C THR A 131 20.83 -1.99 -2.56
N LYS A 132 21.20 -2.97 -1.71
CA LYS A 132 22.36 -2.93 -0.81
C LYS A 132 22.33 -1.77 0.20
N LEU A 133 21.17 -1.16 0.41
CA LEU A 133 20.97 -0.16 1.45
C LEU A 133 21.17 -0.79 2.84
N LYS A 134 21.84 -0.05 3.72
CA LYS A 134 22.11 -0.42 5.11
C LYS A 134 21.64 0.70 6.03
N ILE A 135 21.57 0.42 7.34
CA ILE A 135 21.33 1.45 8.36
C ILE A 135 22.28 2.63 8.15
N ASP A 136 21.79 3.82 8.40
CA ASP A 136 22.47 5.11 8.26
C ASP A 136 22.83 5.53 6.81
N LYS A 137 22.48 4.73 5.80
CA LYS A 137 22.62 5.14 4.40
C LYS A 137 21.47 6.03 3.97
N PHE A 138 21.78 6.89 3.01
CA PHE A 138 20.82 7.81 2.42
C PHE A 138 20.47 7.37 0.99
N PHE A 139 19.23 7.64 0.59
CA PHE A 139 18.76 7.46 -0.78
C PHE A 139 17.78 8.57 -1.14
N VAL A 140 17.60 8.80 -2.42
CA VAL A 140 16.71 9.85 -2.95
C VAL A 140 15.56 9.16 -3.70
N GLY A 141 14.33 9.55 -3.39
CA GLY A 141 13.15 9.09 -4.12
C GLY A 141 12.93 9.85 -5.43
N SER A 142 12.22 9.21 -6.34
CA SER A 142 11.73 9.81 -7.58
C SER A 142 10.20 9.71 -7.66
N HIS A 143 9.56 10.65 -8.38
CA HIS A 143 8.13 10.61 -8.59
C HIS A 143 7.70 9.46 -9.51
N GLY A 144 6.52 8.90 -9.23
CA GLY A 144 5.85 7.91 -10.09
C GLY A 144 6.11 6.46 -9.69
N LEU A 145 5.74 5.54 -10.59
CA LEU A 145 5.90 4.09 -10.39
C LEU A 145 7.23 3.56 -10.95
N ILE A 146 7.85 4.32 -11.85
CA ILE A 146 9.07 3.94 -12.57
C ILE A 146 10.10 5.06 -12.34
N ASP A 147 11.36 4.70 -12.30
CA ASP A 147 12.51 5.56 -11.95
C ASP A 147 12.86 6.59 -13.08
N THR A 148 11.84 7.16 -13.71
CA THR A 148 11.96 8.15 -14.80
C THR A 148 11.40 9.52 -14.43
N GLY A 149 10.90 9.70 -13.20
CA GLY A 149 10.31 10.95 -12.71
C GLY A 149 11.33 11.95 -12.15
N ASP A 150 10.82 13.12 -11.74
CA ASP A 150 11.64 14.16 -11.10
C ASP A 150 12.26 13.62 -9.79
N ILE A 151 13.55 13.87 -9.63
CA ILE A 151 14.35 13.39 -8.49
C ILE A 151 14.36 14.45 -7.39
N HIS A 152 13.98 14.07 -6.17
CA HIS A 152 14.01 14.93 -4.97
C HIS A 152 15.42 15.03 -4.36
N SER A 153 16.39 15.48 -5.12
CA SER A 153 17.81 15.53 -4.70
C SER A 153 18.06 16.35 -3.42
N GLU A 154 17.18 17.29 -3.09
CA GLU A 154 17.34 18.19 -1.95
C GLU A 154 16.96 17.58 -0.58
N GLN A 155 16.19 16.50 -0.55
CA GLN A 155 15.71 15.89 0.70
C GLN A 155 15.86 14.36 0.68
N PRO A 156 17.05 13.83 0.96
CA PRO A 156 17.27 12.39 0.99
C PRO A 156 16.62 11.72 2.19
N TYR A 157 16.11 10.52 2.00
CA TYR A 157 15.67 9.63 3.06
C TYR A 157 16.86 8.94 3.73
N LYS A 158 16.82 8.82 5.06
CA LYS A 158 17.79 8.06 5.86
C LYS A 158 17.21 6.71 6.26
N VAL A 159 17.89 5.61 5.99
CA VAL A 159 17.50 4.28 6.48
C VAL A 159 17.82 4.17 7.96
N VAL A 160 16.80 3.93 8.80
CA VAL A 160 16.93 3.76 10.26
C VAL A 160 16.56 2.36 10.73
N GLY A 161 15.86 1.57 9.91
CA GLY A 161 15.47 0.20 10.24
C GLY A 161 15.35 -0.68 9.02
N ILE A 162 15.53 -1.98 9.22
CA ILE A 162 15.31 -3.03 8.23
C ILE A 162 14.36 -4.06 8.84
N LEU A 163 13.30 -4.44 8.09
CA LEU A 163 12.33 -5.43 8.54
C LEU A 163 12.87 -6.85 8.40
N LYS A 164 12.47 -7.70 9.34
CA LYS A 164 12.57 -9.15 9.15
C LYS A 164 11.79 -9.55 7.89
N LYS A 165 12.25 -10.60 7.22
CA LYS A 165 11.52 -11.14 6.07
C LYS A 165 10.14 -11.63 6.48
N THR A 166 9.09 -11.02 5.93
CA THR A 166 7.70 -11.34 6.22
C THR A 166 7.10 -12.32 5.21
N GLY A 167 7.64 -12.35 4.00
CA GLY A 167 7.07 -13.02 2.85
C GLY A 167 5.78 -12.35 2.36
N THR A 168 5.53 -11.10 2.74
CA THR A 168 4.41 -10.27 2.29
C THR A 168 4.92 -9.13 1.41
N ILE A 169 4.01 -8.26 0.98
CA ILE A 169 4.36 -7.07 0.19
C ILE A 169 5.36 -6.15 0.92
N LEU A 170 5.37 -6.15 2.26
CA LEU A 170 6.27 -5.33 3.06
C LEU A 170 7.75 -5.56 2.74
N ASP A 171 8.10 -6.77 2.33
CA ASP A 171 9.49 -7.08 1.94
C ASP A 171 9.98 -6.21 0.77
N ASN A 172 9.05 -5.68 -0.05
CA ASN A 172 9.30 -4.86 -1.22
C ASN A 172 8.92 -3.38 -1.04
N LEU A 173 8.70 -2.92 0.18
CA LEU A 173 8.31 -1.53 0.45
C LEU A 173 9.40 -0.77 1.20
N ILE A 174 9.41 0.54 0.98
CA ILE A 174 10.11 1.53 1.79
C ILE A 174 9.04 2.28 2.58
N ILE A 175 9.13 2.29 3.90
CA ILE A 175 8.09 2.80 4.79
C ILE A 175 8.63 3.99 5.56
N THR A 176 7.88 5.08 5.58
CA THR A 176 8.26 6.33 6.24
C THR A 176 7.05 6.99 6.92
N SER A 177 7.25 8.12 7.58
CA SER A 177 6.14 8.89 8.14
C SER A 177 5.34 9.62 7.06
N LEU A 178 4.06 9.93 7.33
CA LEU A 178 3.26 10.81 6.48
C LEU A 178 3.92 12.17 6.29
N ASP A 179 4.51 12.71 7.37
CA ASP A 179 5.20 14.01 7.33
C ASP A 179 6.35 14.02 6.33
N SER A 180 7.04 12.89 6.12
CA SER A 180 8.08 12.78 5.10
C SER A 180 7.53 13.02 3.70
N VAL A 181 6.41 12.39 3.38
CA VAL A 181 5.76 12.54 2.06
C VAL A 181 5.19 13.95 1.89
N TRP A 182 4.55 14.49 2.92
CA TRP A 182 4.04 15.85 2.87
C TRP A 182 5.15 16.90 2.70
N ASN A 183 6.29 16.73 3.37
CA ASN A 183 7.43 17.65 3.24
C ASN A 183 8.00 17.70 1.82
N LEU A 184 7.94 16.59 1.07
CA LEU A 184 8.40 16.55 -0.32
C LEU A 184 7.43 17.21 -1.30
N HIS A 185 6.11 17.09 -1.03
CA HIS A 185 5.07 17.51 -1.98
C HIS A 185 4.43 18.86 -1.64
N SER A 186 4.80 19.49 -0.54
CA SER A 186 4.29 20.81 -0.15
C SER A 186 5.45 21.80 -0.09
N ASN A 187 5.25 23.00 -0.61
CA ASN A 187 6.14 24.10 -0.28
C ASN A 187 6.16 24.28 1.24
N GLN A 188 7.32 24.33 1.87
CA GLN A 188 7.51 24.40 3.33
C GLN A 188 6.63 25.46 4.03
N ASN A 189 6.26 26.53 3.31
CA ASN A 189 5.37 27.58 3.80
C ASN A 189 3.89 27.18 3.88
N ASP A 190 3.46 26.14 3.16
CA ASP A 190 2.05 25.72 3.11
C ASP A 190 1.69 24.70 4.19
N ILE A 191 2.65 23.88 4.64
CA ILE A 191 2.44 22.85 5.68
C ILE A 191 2.11 23.52 7.02
N PHE A 192 2.79 24.62 7.35
CA PHE A 192 2.59 25.34 8.61
C PHE A 192 1.36 26.24 8.60
N LYS A 193 0.84 26.60 7.42
CA LYS A 193 -0.30 27.53 7.29
C LYS A 193 -1.66 26.87 7.20
N ASN A 194 -1.76 25.61 6.72
CA ASN A 194 -3.08 25.03 6.47
C ASN A 194 -3.09 23.50 6.66
N SER A 195 -3.29 23.03 7.91
CA SER A 195 -3.49 21.60 8.18
C SER A 195 -4.70 20.98 7.44
N ASP A 196 -5.55 21.82 6.83
CA ASP A 196 -6.72 21.40 6.08
C ASP A 196 -6.38 20.98 4.63
N SER A 197 -5.21 21.37 4.11
CA SER A 197 -4.73 21.01 2.77
C SER A 197 -4.01 19.67 2.71
N LEU A 198 -3.72 19.05 3.85
CA LEU A 198 -3.02 17.76 3.88
C LEU A 198 -3.87 16.64 3.28
N GLU A 199 -3.27 15.86 2.41
CA GLU A 199 -3.91 14.75 1.72
C GLU A 199 -3.22 13.42 2.00
N ILE A 200 -4.00 12.35 1.85
CA ILE A 200 -3.53 10.98 1.86
C ILE A 200 -4.13 10.23 0.68
N THR A 201 -3.47 9.17 0.24
CA THR A 201 -3.96 8.35 -0.87
C THR A 201 -5.13 7.46 -0.43
N ALA A 202 -5.00 6.81 0.72
CA ALA A 202 -6.04 5.94 1.24
C ALA A 202 -5.99 5.81 2.77
N LEU A 203 -7.09 5.31 3.31
CA LEU A 203 -7.26 5.00 4.71
C LEU A 203 -7.63 3.52 4.86
N LEU A 204 -6.77 2.75 5.52
CA LEU A 204 -6.95 1.34 5.80
C LEU A 204 -7.68 1.18 7.13
N LEU A 205 -8.82 0.49 7.16
CA LEU A 205 -9.71 0.49 8.33
C LEU A 205 -10.05 -0.93 8.80
N LYS A 206 -10.12 -1.07 10.11
CA LYS A 206 -10.67 -2.24 10.81
C LYS A 206 -11.94 -1.88 11.52
N TYR A 207 -13.00 -2.68 11.34
CA TYR A 207 -14.25 -2.50 12.05
C TYR A 207 -14.17 -2.99 13.50
N LYS A 208 -15.01 -2.40 14.37
CA LYS A 208 -15.28 -2.94 15.70
C LYS A 208 -16.16 -4.20 15.61
N ASN A 209 -17.19 -4.16 14.75
CA ASN A 209 -18.19 -5.19 14.61
C ASN A 209 -18.34 -5.64 13.16
N LYS A 210 -18.52 -6.92 12.92
CA LYS A 210 -18.68 -7.50 11.57
C LYS A 210 -19.91 -6.96 10.82
N THR A 211 -20.96 -6.52 11.52
CA THR A 211 -22.17 -5.94 10.92
C THR A 211 -21.91 -4.67 10.13
N SER A 212 -20.84 -3.93 10.49
CA SER A 212 -20.43 -2.69 9.80
C SER A 212 -19.97 -2.91 8.36
N VAL A 213 -19.63 -4.14 7.98
CA VAL A 213 -19.22 -4.50 6.60
C VAL A 213 -20.27 -4.13 5.56
N PHE A 214 -21.55 -4.18 5.89
CA PHE A 214 -22.63 -3.87 4.95
C PHE A 214 -23.04 -2.40 4.95
N SER A 215 -23.08 -1.78 6.13
CA SER A 215 -23.60 -0.41 6.29
C SER A 215 -22.57 0.66 6.01
N PHE A 216 -21.34 0.49 6.48
CA PHE A 216 -20.30 1.49 6.41
C PHE A 216 -19.85 1.84 4.98
N PRO A 217 -19.59 0.88 4.05
CA PRO A 217 -19.26 1.22 2.67
C PRO A 217 -20.38 2.00 1.98
N ARG A 218 -21.65 1.62 2.24
CA ARG A 218 -22.80 2.37 1.68
C ARG A 218 -22.87 3.80 2.20
N LEU A 219 -22.59 4.00 3.50
CA LEU A 219 -22.54 5.32 4.12
C LEU A 219 -21.51 6.20 3.42
N ILE A 220 -20.28 5.72 3.28
CA ILE A 220 -19.19 6.48 2.65
C ILE A 220 -19.49 6.74 1.17
N ASN A 221 -19.87 5.71 0.41
CA ASN A 221 -20.07 5.81 -1.04
C ASN A 221 -21.24 6.73 -1.45
N LYS A 222 -22.29 6.82 -0.60
CA LYS A 222 -23.46 7.67 -0.86
C LYS A 222 -23.27 9.09 -0.37
N ASN A 223 -22.66 9.29 0.80
CA ASN A 223 -22.72 10.56 1.52
C ASN A 223 -21.42 11.36 1.46
N THR A 224 -20.40 10.85 0.77
CA THR A 224 -19.11 11.54 0.65
C THR A 224 -18.58 11.52 -0.77
N SER A 225 -17.57 12.34 -1.04
CA SER A 225 -16.79 12.29 -2.29
C SER A 225 -15.78 11.14 -2.32
N MET A 226 -15.78 10.26 -1.31
CA MET A 226 -14.85 9.16 -1.17
C MET A 226 -15.47 7.81 -1.62
N GLN A 227 -14.60 6.83 -1.85
CA GLN A 227 -14.93 5.44 -2.19
C GLN A 227 -14.48 4.53 -1.06
N ALA A 228 -15.38 3.67 -0.57
CA ALA A 228 -15.06 2.57 0.33
C ALA A 228 -15.11 1.24 -0.45
N ALA A 229 -14.09 0.42 -0.30
CA ALA A 229 -13.98 -0.88 -0.95
C ALA A 229 -13.56 -1.96 0.05
N SER A 230 -14.20 -3.14 -0.01
CA SER A 230 -13.79 -4.30 0.79
C SER A 230 -12.75 -5.13 0.02
N PRO A 231 -11.52 -5.29 0.54
CA PRO A 231 -10.46 -6.01 -0.17
C PRO A 231 -10.87 -7.43 -0.54
N ASN A 232 -11.43 -8.17 0.40
CA ASN A 232 -11.85 -9.55 0.16
C ASN A 232 -12.90 -9.66 -0.95
N LEU A 233 -13.84 -8.72 -1.01
CA LEU A 233 -14.87 -8.70 -2.03
C LEU A 233 -14.29 -8.40 -3.42
N GLU A 234 -13.44 -7.37 -3.52
CA GLU A 234 -12.89 -6.95 -4.82
C GLU A 234 -11.92 -7.99 -5.39
N ILE A 235 -11.07 -8.57 -4.55
CA ILE A 235 -10.17 -9.67 -4.95
C ILE A 235 -10.97 -10.92 -5.33
N SER A 236 -12.04 -11.25 -4.60
CA SER A 236 -12.92 -12.38 -4.97
C SER A 236 -13.61 -12.16 -6.32
N LYS A 237 -14.04 -10.93 -6.63
CA LYS A 237 -14.60 -10.60 -7.96
C LYS A 237 -13.55 -10.78 -9.05
N LEU A 238 -12.31 -10.31 -8.83
CA LEU A 238 -11.22 -10.48 -9.79
C LEU A 238 -11.02 -11.96 -10.15
N PHE A 239 -10.91 -12.83 -9.14
CA PHE A 239 -10.72 -14.27 -9.38
C PHE A 239 -11.92 -14.99 -10.00
N LYS A 240 -13.15 -14.50 -9.81
CA LYS A 240 -14.32 -15.02 -10.49
C LYS A 240 -14.38 -14.68 -11.98
N LEU A 241 -13.69 -13.61 -12.40
CA LEU A 241 -13.62 -13.19 -13.80
C LEU A 241 -12.51 -13.94 -14.56
N THR A 242 -11.52 -14.47 -13.87
CA THR A 242 -10.33 -15.12 -14.45
C THR A 242 -10.32 -16.64 -14.37
N GLY A 243 -11.25 -17.24 -13.69
CA GLY A 243 -11.38 -18.69 -13.47
C GLY A 243 -12.74 -19.21 -13.46
#